data_164125e7bc60bf3897bfd4fd1fd08ae8
#
_entry.id   164125e7bc60bf3897bfd4fd1fd08ae8
#
_cell.length_a   1.000
_cell.length_b   1.000
_cell.length_c   1.000
_cell.angle_alpha   90.00
_cell.angle_beta   90.00
_cell.angle_gamma   90.00
#
_symmetry.space_group_name_H-M   'P 1'
#
loop_
_entity.id
_entity.type
_entity.pdbx_description
1 polymer ?
#
loop_
_entity_poly.entity_id
_entity_poly.type
_entity_poly.pdbx_seq_one_letter_code
_entity_poly.pdbx_strand_id
1 'polypeptide(L)'
;MVEHLSKAQIKWVRSLQLKKNRDAEGVFVAEGEKCVNDLRDAFELVLLATPENASRIEIEQMSSLRNPQGTIAVFRKRENTEIESSDLLVALDGVQDPGNLGTIIRTCDWFGIHDILCSKDTADCYNPKVVQATMGALARVRLHYEDLPRMLTQMKEQGLPLYGTLLEGENMYQPNVIPNKQHGVIIMGNEGNGISQEVRELITHPLLIPSYPVNTPTSESLNVGIATAIVLAEFRRKNN
;
A
#
# COMPACT_ATOMS: atom_id res chain seq x y z
N MET A 1 -22.43 23.44 -21.17
CA MET A 1 -22.36 22.13 -21.85
C MET A 1 -21.02 21.51 -21.45
N VAL A 2 -21.03 20.29 -20.97
CA VAL A 2 -19.79 19.56 -20.68
C VAL A 2 -19.20 19.13 -22.03
N GLU A 3 -17.92 19.49 -22.24
CA GLU A 3 -17.23 19.18 -23.49
C GLU A 3 -16.96 17.67 -23.60
N HIS A 4 -17.26 17.07 -24.76
CA HIS A 4 -17.03 15.65 -25.00
C HIS A 4 -15.55 15.35 -25.14
N LEU A 5 -15.09 14.22 -24.56
CA LEU A 5 -13.68 13.82 -24.65
C LEU A 5 -13.25 13.56 -26.09
N SER A 6 -12.09 14.09 -26.46
CA SER A 6 -11.49 13.84 -27.77
C SER A 6 -10.93 12.41 -27.85
N LYS A 7 -10.81 11.89 -29.08
CA LYS A 7 -10.16 10.58 -29.34
C LYS A 7 -8.73 10.52 -28.80
N ALA A 8 -8.02 11.65 -28.81
CA ALA A 8 -6.66 11.75 -28.27
C ALA A 8 -6.64 11.57 -26.75
N GLN A 9 -7.57 12.19 -26.02
CA GLN A 9 -7.70 12.02 -24.57
C GLN A 9 -8.08 10.58 -24.20
N ILE A 10 -9.01 9.95 -24.92
CA ILE A 10 -9.39 8.55 -24.69
C ILE A 10 -8.18 7.61 -24.87
N LYS A 11 -7.41 7.79 -25.96
CA LYS A 11 -6.19 7.02 -26.22
C LYS A 11 -5.13 7.27 -25.15
N TRP A 12 -4.99 8.51 -24.71
CA TRP A 12 -4.05 8.88 -23.65
C TRP A 12 -4.41 8.19 -22.33
N VAL A 13 -5.66 8.31 -21.85
CA VAL A 13 -6.11 7.64 -20.61
C VAL A 13 -5.86 6.13 -20.69
N ARG A 14 -6.22 5.47 -21.80
CA ARG A 14 -5.96 4.05 -22.00
C ARG A 14 -4.47 3.72 -21.89
N SER A 15 -3.59 4.58 -22.39
CA SER A 15 -2.13 4.36 -22.36
C SER A 15 -1.58 4.34 -20.93
N LEU A 16 -2.25 5.01 -19.98
CA LEU A 16 -1.87 5.09 -18.56
C LEU A 16 -2.03 3.78 -17.79
N GLN A 17 -2.57 2.74 -18.39
CA GLN A 17 -2.52 1.39 -17.85
C GLN A 17 -1.07 0.89 -17.70
N LEU A 18 -0.15 1.40 -18.55
CA LEU A 18 1.27 1.06 -18.48
C LEU A 18 2.02 1.98 -17.51
N LYS A 19 2.80 1.38 -16.59
CA LYS A 19 3.59 2.12 -15.59
C LYS A 19 4.47 3.20 -16.23
N LYS A 20 5.19 2.85 -17.31
CA LYS A 20 6.09 3.78 -17.99
C LYS A 20 5.41 5.09 -18.46
N ASN A 21 4.13 5.01 -18.86
CA ASN A 21 3.38 6.18 -19.30
C ASN A 21 2.91 7.01 -18.11
N ARG A 22 2.45 6.34 -17.02
CA ARG A 22 2.13 7.04 -15.77
C ARG A 22 3.32 7.79 -15.19
N ASP A 23 4.50 7.17 -15.24
CA ASP A 23 5.73 7.76 -14.72
C ASP A 23 6.20 8.94 -15.58
N ALA A 24 6.14 8.82 -16.92
CA ALA A 24 6.50 9.89 -17.84
C ALA A 24 5.60 11.14 -17.71
N GLU A 25 4.32 10.94 -17.46
CA GLU A 25 3.31 11.99 -17.33
C GLU A 25 3.13 12.48 -15.88
N GLY A 26 3.67 11.77 -14.89
CA GLY A 26 3.49 12.09 -13.48
C GLY A 26 2.04 11.94 -12.99
N VAL A 27 1.26 11.00 -13.58
CA VAL A 27 -0.17 10.84 -13.31
C VAL A 27 -0.54 9.39 -13.02
N PHE A 28 -1.76 9.18 -12.51
CA PHE A 28 -2.37 7.86 -12.33
C PHE A 28 -3.87 7.88 -12.61
N VAL A 29 -4.46 6.70 -12.77
CA VAL A 29 -5.88 6.51 -13.10
C VAL A 29 -6.62 5.93 -11.90
N ALA A 30 -7.78 6.48 -11.60
CA ALA A 30 -8.75 5.93 -10.65
C ALA A 30 -10.08 5.68 -11.37
N GLU A 31 -10.76 4.59 -11.02
CA GLU A 31 -12.04 4.20 -11.59
C GLU A 31 -13.10 4.00 -10.51
N GLY A 32 -14.34 4.35 -10.85
CA GLY A 32 -15.50 4.29 -9.97
C GLY A 32 -15.74 5.58 -9.18
N GLU A 33 -16.99 6.00 -9.13
CA GLU A 33 -17.43 7.27 -8.56
C GLU A 33 -16.94 7.46 -7.11
N LYS A 34 -17.11 6.43 -6.27
CA LYS A 34 -16.67 6.48 -4.87
C LYS A 34 -15.15 6.67 -4.75
N CYS A 35 -14.36 5.86 -5.48
CA CYS A 35 -12.90 5.94 -5.46
C CYS A 35 -12.42 7.32 -5.94
N VAL A 36 -13.00 7.83 -7.03
CA VAL A 36 -12.68 9.16 -7.58
C VAL A 36 -13.01 10.26 -6.59
N ASN A 37 -14.16 10.21 -5.94
CA ASN A 37 -14.56 11.22 -4.94
C ASN A 37 -13.64 11.20 -3.71
N ASP A 38 -13.28 10.01 -3.20
CA ASP A 38 -12.38 9.88 -2.05
C ASP A 38 -10.95 10.42 -2.34
N LEU A 39 -10.51 10.39 -3.61
CA LEU A 39 -9.19 10.86 -4.02
C LEU A 39 -9.14 12.35 -4.37
N ARG A 40 -10.28 12.95 -4.71
CA ARG A 40 -10.37 14.30 -5.27
C ARG A 40 -9.84 15.39 -4.35
N ASP A 41 -9.98 15.23 -3.04
CA ASP A 41 -9.51 16.22 -2.06
C ASP A 41 -8.00 16.10 -1.77
N ALA A 42 -7.40 14.97 -2.15
CA ALA A 42 -6.00 14.66 -1.85
C ALA A 42 -5.07 14.77 -3.07
N PHE A 43 -5.63 14.78 -4.28
CA PHE A 43 -4.87 14.78 -5.52
C PHE A 43 -5.44 15.77 -6.53
N GLU A 44 -4.56 16.43 -7.28
CA GLU A 44 -4.95 17.33 -8.37
C GLU A 44 -5.60 16.53 -9.50
N LEU A 45 -6.85 16.90 -9.85
CA LEU A 45 -7.59 16.30 -10.95
C LEU A 45 -7.10 16.87 -12.30
N VAL A 46 -6.67 15.99 -13.20
CA VAL A 46 -6.21 16.35 -14.54
C VAL A 46 -7.30 16.13 -15.59
N LEU A 47 -8.05 15.01 -15.49
CA LEU A 47 -9.14 14.68 -16.40
C LEU A 47 -10.21 13.88 -15.67
N LEU A 48 -11.47 14.16 -16.01
CA LEU A 48 -12.62 13.39 -15.52
C LEU A 48 -13.45 12.91 -16.71
N ALA A 49 -13.64 11.62 -16.84
CA ALA A 49 -14.56 10.98 -17.77
C ALA A 49 -15.77 10.46 -17.02
N THR A 50 -16.96 10.85 -17.48
CA THR A 50 -18.27 10.43 -16.96
C THR A 50 -19.21 10.16 -18.12
N PRO A 51 -20.41 9.56 -17.90
CA PRO A 51 -21.40 9.40 -18.94
C PRO A 51 -21.90 10.71 -19.59
N GLU A 52 -21.57 11.86 -18.99
CA GLU A 52 -21.94 13.18 -19.54
C GLU A 52 -20.99 13.65 -20.67
N ASN A 53 -19.72 13.17 -20.67
CA ASN A 53 -18.69 13.60 -21.61
C ASN A 53 -17.96 12.46 -22.33
N ALA A 54 -18.35 11.21 -22.08
CA ALA A 54 -17.86 10.04 -22.80
C ALA A 54 -18.97 8.99 -22.92
N SER A 55 -19.09 8.38 -24.09
CA SER A 55 -20.01 7.28 -24.30
C SER A 55 -19.58 6.03 -23.51
N ARG A 56 -20.51 5.09 -23.32
CA ARG A 56 -20.21 3.81 -22.68
C ARG A 56 -19.05 3.06 -23.34
N ILE A 57 -19.00 3.06 -24.68
CA ILE A 57 -17.91 2.39 -25.44
C ILE A 57 -16.58 3.05 -25.15
N GLU A 58 -16.53 4.38 -25.07
CA GLU A 58 -15.32 5.14 -24.76
C GLU A 58 -14.85 4.91 -23.33
N ILE A 59 -15.76 4.86 -22.35
CA ILE A 59 -15.45 4.45 -20.96
C ILE A 59 -14.85 3.03 -20.93
N GLU A 60 -15.47 2.08 -21.65
CA GLU A 60 -14.98 0.70 -21.75
C GLU A 60 -13.56 0.64 -22.38
N GLN A 61 -13.24 1.51 -23.33
CA GLN A 61 -11.91 1.60 -23.93
C GLN A 61 -10.84 2.13 -22.98
N MET A 62 -11.20 3.04 -22.08
CA MET A 62 -10.30 3.64 -21.11
C MET A 62 -10.11 2.78 -19.87
N SER A 63 -11.12 1.99 -19.50
CA SER A 63 -11.15 1.20 -18.27
C SER A 63 -10.12 0.08 -18.23
N SER A 64 -9.56 -0.16 -17.05
CA SER A 64 -8.74 -1.33 -16.70
C SER A 64 -9.57 -2.43 -16.03
N LEU A 65 -10.83 -2.15 -15.68
CA LEU A 65 -11.70 -3.08 -14.97
C LEU A 65 -12.45 -4.02 -15.93
N ARG A 66 -12.67 -5.24 -15.47
CA ARG A 66 -13.50 -6.22 -16.18
C ARG A 66 -14.96 -5.74 -16.35
N ASN A 67 -15.46 -5.00 -15.35
CA ASN A 67 -16.77 -4.37 -15.35
C ASN A 67 -16.58 -2.87 -15.08
N PRO A 68 -16.48 -2.03 -16.12
CA PRO A 68 -16.32 -0.58 -16.01
C PRO A 68 -17.44 0.08 -15.21
N GLN A 69 -17.10 1.03 -14.33
CA GLN A 69 -18.05 1.67 -13.41
C GLN A 69 -18.53 3.06 -13.87
N GLY A 70 -18.28 3.44 -15.11
CA GLY A 70 -18.81 4.66 -15.71
C GLY A 70 -18.07 5.95 -15.37
N THR A 71 -17.26 5.99 -14.33
CA THR A 71 -16.46 7.16 -13.94
C THR A 71 -14.99 6.81 -13.94
N ILE A 72 -14.16 7.58 -14.66
CA ILE A 72 -12.71 7.43 -14.70
C ILE A 72 -12.09 8.82 -14.48
N ALA A 73 -11.13 8.90 -13.58
CA ALA A 73 -10.36 10.12 -13.34
C ALA A 73 -8.88 9.89 -13.53
N VAL A 74 -8.19 10.90 -14.02
CA VAL A 74 -6.72 10.98 -14.02
C VAL A 74 -6.31 12.04 -13.02
N PHE A 75 -5.42 11.66 -12.11
CA PHE A 75 -4.88 12.52 -11.06
C PHE A 75 -3.36 12.65 -11.21
N ARG A 76 -2.80 13.77 -10.75
CA ARG A 76 -1.34 13.89 -10.56
C ARG A 76 -0.87 13.02 -9.42
N LYS A 77 0.29 12.39 -9.58
CA LYS A 77 0.97 11.72 -8.48
C LYS A 77 1.41 12.73 -7.42
N ARG A 78 1.48 12.29 -6.17
CA ARG A 78 2.11 13.10 -5.12
C ARG A 78 3.61 13.20 -5.37
N GLU A 79 4.19 14.33 -5.00
CA GLU A 79 5.63 14.45 -4.82
C GLU A 79 6.07 13.67 -3.57
N ASN A 80 7.31 13.18 -3.59
CA ASN A 80 7.88 12.55 -2.40
C ASN A 80 8.00 13.59 -1.29
N THR A 81 7.42 13.29 -0.14
CA THR A 81 7.54 14.10 1.08
C THR A 81 8.47 13.40 2.07
N GLU A 82 9.08 14.16 2.95
CA GLU A 82 9.82 13.58 4.07
C GLU A 82 8.86 12.83 5.01
N ILE A 83 9.40 11.78 5.63
CA ILE A 83 8.64 10.94 6.57
C ILE A 83 8.66 11.64 7.92
N GLU A 84 7.49 11.91 8.47
CA GLU A 84 7.35 12.40 9.84
C GLU A 84 7.54 11.22 10.82
N SER A 85 8.74 11.14 11.41
CA SER A 85 9.25 9.94 12.12
C SER A 85 8.69 9.70 13.52
N SER A 86 7.63 10.37 13.95
CA SER A 86 7.14 10.27 15.34
C SER A 86 6.22 9.08 15.62
N ASP A 87 5.71 8.44 14.59
CA ASP A 87 4.63 7.45 14.70
C ASP A 87 5.08 6.02 14.36
N LEU A 88 4.13 5.09 14.47
CA LEU A 88 4.30 3.72 13.99
C LEU A 88 4.26 3.69 12.47
N LEU A 89 5.28 3.10 11.86
CA LEU A 89 5.42 2.94 10.41
C LEU A 89 5.24 1.48 10.01
N VAL A 90 4.90 1.27 8.74
CA VAL A 90 4.95 -0.05 8.10
C VAL A 90 6.02 -0.03 7.01
N ALA A 91 6.84 -1.07 6.93
CA ALA A 91 7.81 -1.28 5.86
C ALA A 91 7.47 -2.55 5.08
N LEU A 92 7.51 -2.46 3.75
CA LEU A 92 7.21 -3.54 2.83
C LEU A 92 8.47 -3.92 2.05
N ASP A 93 8.97 -5.10 2.31
CA ASP A 93 10.14 -5.65 1.68
C ASP A 93 9.74 -6.59 0.54
N GLY A 94 9.58 -6.03 -0.66
CA GLY A 94 9.28 -6.78 -1.88
C GLY A 94 7.85 -7.31 -1.97
N VAL A 95 6.85 -6.67 -1.42
CA VAL A 95 5.43 -7.05 -1.60
C VAL A 95 5.02 -6.76 -3.05
N GLN A 96 4.88 -7.83 -3.88
CA GLN A 96 4.72 -7.71 -5.33
C GLN A 96 3.28 -7.83 -5.82
N ASP A 97 2.40 -8.50 -5.10
CA ASP A 97 1.01 -8.63 -5.52
C ASP A 97 0.23 -7.32 -5.33
N PRO A 98 -0.38 -6.76 -6.41
CA PRO A 98 -1.13 -5.53 -6.34
C PRO A 98 -2.36 -5.59 -5.40
N GLY A 99 -2.98 -6.75 -5.25
CA GLY A 99 -4.12 -6.94 -4.36
C GLY A 99 -3.69 -6.89 -2.90
N ASN A 100 -2.56 -7.53 -2.56
CA ASN A 100 -1.97 -7.49 -1.24
C ASN A 100 -1.55 -6.06 -0.88
N LEU A 101 -0.84 -5.34 -1.77
CA LEU A 101 -0.46 -3.96 -1.52
C LEU A 101 -1.68 -3.07 -1.27
N GLY A 102 -2.72 -3.18 -2.11
CA GLY A 102 -3.96 -2.42 -1.92
C GLY A 102 -4.65 -2.73 -0.58
N THR A 103 -4.68 -4.00 -0.18
CA THR A 103 -5.22 -4.44 1.12
C THR A 103 -4.41 -3.87 2.27
N ILE A 104 -3.07 -3.89 2.18
CA ILE A 104 -2.17 -3.33 3.20
C ILE A 104 -2.39 -1.82 3.34
N ILE A 105 -2.44 -1.06 2.23
CA ILE A 105 -2.71 0.38 2.25
C ILE A 105 -4.03 0.68 2.96
N ARG A 106 -5.10 -0.06 2.62
CA ARG A 106 -6.41 0.09 3.26
C ARG A 106 -6.38 -0.27 4.75
N THR A 107 -5.63 -1.28 5.12
CA THR A 107 -5.45 -1.70 6.52
C THR A 107 -4.65 -0.65 7.31
N CYS A 108 -3.61 -0.09 6.72
CA CYS A 108 -2.83 1.00 7.30
C CYS A 108 -3.70 2.23 7.58
N ASP A 109 -4.51 2.65 6.60
CA ASP A 109 -5.49 3.73 6.78
C ASP A 109 -6.44 3.46 7.97
N TRP A 110 -6.98 2.23 8.05
CA TRP A 110 -7.90 1.83 9.14
C TRP A 110 -7.27 1.93 10.53
N PHE A 111 -5.99 1.60 10.64
CA PHE A 111 -5.24 1.61 11.90
C PHE A 111 -4.45 2.91 12.13
N GLY A 112 -4.66 3.96 11.32
CA GLY A 112 -4.01 5.26 11.49
C GLY A 112 -2.50 5.21 11.23
N ILE A 113 -2.06 4.43 10.24
CA ILE A 113 -0.70 4.44 9.71
C ILE A 113 -0.72 5.27 8.43
N HIS A 114 0.01 6.37 8.43
CA HIS A 114 -0.01 7.34 7.33
C HIS A 114 1.15 7.19 6.36
N ASP A 115 2.25 6.57 6.78
CA ASP A 115 3.45 6.39 5.96
C ASP A 115 3.84 4.92 5.88
N ILE A 116 4.06 4.44 4.64
CA ILE A 116 4.54 3.10 4.33
C ILE A 116 5.87 3.21 3.61
N LEU A 117 6.92 2.60 4.15
CA LEU A 117 8.21 2.44 3.49
C LEU A 117 8.13 1.26 2.52
N CYS A 118 8.58 1.43 1.30
CA CYS A 118 8.57 0.38 0.30
C CYS A 118 9.96 0.19 -0.28
N SER A 119 10.41 -1.06 -0.38
CA SER A 119 11.55 -1.38 -1.23
C SER A 119 11.22 -1.08 -2.70
N LYS A 120 12.25 -0.89 -3.54
CA LYS A 120 12.08 -0.50 -4.95
C LYS A 120 11.34 -1.54 -5.80
N ASP A 121 11.36 -2.79 -5.38
CA ASP A 121 10.69 -3.93 -6.02
C ASP A 121 9.27 -4.19 -5.49
N THR A 122 8.83 -3.45 -4.48
CA THR A 122 7.42 -3.44 -4.06
C THR A 122 6.53 -2.92 -5.20
N ALA A 123 5.32 -3.49 -5.34
CA ALA A 123 4.36 -3.13 -6.37
C ALA A 123 4.06 -1.62 -6.38
N ASP A 124 3.84 -1.05 -7.57
CA ASP A 124 3.53 0.37 -7.75
C ASP A 124 2.15 0.72 -7.17
N CYS A 125 2.11 1.61 -6.18
CA CYS A 125 0.86 2.05 -5.54
C CYS A 125 -0.11 2.74 -6.52
N TYR A 126 0.40 3.31 -7.61
CA TYR A 126 -0.38 3.92 -8.68
C TYR A 126 -0.76 2.94 -9.79
N ASN A 127 -0.49 1.64 -9.64
CA ASN A 127 -1.04 0.62 -10.52
C ASN A 127 -2.58 0.63 -10.39
N PRO A 128 -3.35 0.65 -11.50
CA PRO A 128 -4.81 0.70 -11.44
C PRO A 128 -5.46 -0.37 -10.55
N LYS A 129 -4.88 -1.58 -10.49
CA LYS A 129 -5.36 -2.65 -9.59
C LYS A 129 -5.14 -2.31 -8.12
N VAL A 130 -3.99 -1.68 -7.78
CA VAL A 130 -3.71 -1.23 -6.42
C VAL A 130 -4.66 -0.10 -6.04
N VAL A 131 -4.76 0.95 -6.88
CA VAL A 131 -5.65 2.10 -6.65
C VAL A 131 -7.08 1.62 -6.37
N GLN A 132 -7.59 0.67 -7.18
CA GLN A 132 -8.91 0.09 -6.98
C GLN A 132 -9.02 -0.67 -5.64
N ALA A 133 -8.01 -1.46 -5.29
CA ALA A 133 -8.02 -2.28 -4.06
C ALA A 133 -7.92 -1.43 -2.79
N THR A 134 -7.35 -0.22 -2.85
CA THR A 134 -7.26 0.69 -1.71
C THR A 134 -8.62 1.24 -1.27
N MET A 135 -9.63 1.24 -2.14
CA MET A 135 -10.96 1.83 -1.86
C MET A 135 -10.87 3.27 -1.35
N GLY A 136 -9.99 4.09 -1.95
CA GLY A 136 -9.78 5.50 -1.58
C GLY A 136 -8.76 5.74 -0.46
N ALA A 137 -8.26 4.72 0.23
CA ALA A 137 -7.28 4.87 1.31
C ALA A 137 -5.97 5.56 0.86
N LEU A 138 -5.63 5.48 -0.43
CA LEU A 138 -4.47 6.17 -1.02
C LEU A 138 -4.53 7.71 -0.82
N ALA A 139 -5.70 8.27 -0.56
CA ALA A 139 -5.86 9.69 -0.20
C ALA A 139 -5.15 10.05 1.10
N ARG A 140 -5.05 9.11 2.06
CA ARG A 140 -4.59 9.35 3.43
C ARG A 140 -3.28 8.64 3.78
N VAL A 141 -2.87 7.64 2.97
CA VAL A 141 -1.64 6.88 3.17
C VAL A 141 -0.63 7.25 2.09
N ARG A 142 0.60 7.53 2.50
CA ARG A 142 1.74 7.87 1.63
C ARG A 142 2.68 6.67 1.52
N LEU A 143 3.15 6.38 0.32
CA LEU A 143 4.14 5.33 0.09
C LEU A 143 5.46 5.94 -0.37
N HIS A 144 6.55 5.53 0.29
CA HIS A 144 7.90 6.01 0.06
C HIS A 144 8.74 4.86 -0.50
N TYR A 145 9.07 4.93 -1.80
CA TYR A 145 9.87 3.91 -2.49
C TYR A 145 11.35 4.28 -2.45
N GLU A 146 12.12 3.60 -1.62
CA GLU A 146 13.50 3.94 -1.32
C GLU A 146 14.40 2.69 -1.23
N ASP A 147 15.67 2.92 -0.92
CA ASP A 147 16.59 1.87 -0.47
C ASP A 147 16.21 1.47 0.96
N LEU A 148 15.39 0.43 1.08
CA LEU A 148 14.79 0.02 2.35
C LEU A 148 15.83 -0.35 3.41
N PRO A 149 16.88 -1.16 3.13
CA PRO A 149 17.93 -1.45 4.09
C PRO A 149 18.60 -0.19 4.64
N ARG A 150 18.91 0.77 3.76
CA ARG A 150 19.52 2.04 4.15
C ARG A 150 18.62 2.85 5.09
N MET A 151 17.33 2.97 4.76
CA MET A 151 16.36 3.70 5.58
C MET A 151 16.19 3.05 6.95
N LEU A 152 16.02 1.73 6.99
CA LEU A 152 15.89 1.00 8.25
C LEU A 152 17.15 1.08 9.12
N THR A 153 18.34 1.10 8.52
CA THR A 153 19.59 1.33 9.24
C THR A 153 19.59 2.69 9.94
N GLN A 154 19.24 3.77 9.23
CA GLN A 154 19.14 5.11 9.79
C GLN A 154 18.13 5.19 10.94
N MET A 155 16.97 4.56 10.78
CA MET A 155 15.93 4.51 11.83
C MET A 155 16.40 3.72 13.06
N LYS A 156 17.09 2.60 12.85
CA LYS A 156 17.71 1.82 13.93
C LYS A 156 18.75 2.61 14.72
N GLU A 157 19.61 3.37 14.02
CA GLU A 157 20.60 4.26 14.63
C GLU A 157 19.95 5.39 15.45
N GLN A 158 18.75 5.83 15.06
CA GLN A 158 17.93 6.78 15.81
C GLN A 158 17.20 6.13 17.00
N GLY A 159 17.35 4.82 17.20
CA GLY A 159 16.76 4.09 18.33
C GLY A 159 15.31 3.61 18.08
N LEU A 160 14.82 3.64 16.83
CA LEU A 160 13.50 3.08 16.53
C LEU A 160 13.54 1.55 16.59
N PRO A 161 12.59 0.90 17.30
CA PRO A 161 12.47 -0.55 17.27
C PRO A 161 11.98 -1.01 15.88
N LEU A 162 12.64 -2.04 15.34
CA LEU A 162 12.33 -2.67 14.06
C LEU A 162 11.70 -4.04 14.33
N TYR A 163 10.39 -4.13 14.09
CA TYR A 163 9.57 -5.32 14.33
C TYR A 163 9.42 -6.11 13.02
N GLY A 164 10.10 -7.25 12.89
CA GLY A 164 10.01 -8.09 11.70
C GLY A 164 9.11 -9.30 11.92
N THR A 165 8.19 -9.57 10.99
CA THR A 165 7.34 -10.77 11.06
C THR A 165 8.08 -11.99 10.49
N LEU A 166 8.43 -12.92 11.37
CA LEU A 166 9.25 -14.10 11.06
C LEU A 166 8.62 -15.37 11.63
N LEU A 167 8.82 -16.52 10.96
CA LEU A 167 8.34 -17.82 11.45
C LEU A 167 9.07 -18.29 12.71
N GLU A 168 10.31 -17.85 12.90
CA GLU A 168 11.16 -18.11 14.07
C GLU A 168 11.19 -16.94 15.07
N GLY A 169 10.23 -16.03 14.96
CA GLY A 169 10.07 -14.92 15.89
C GLY A 169 9.47 -15.33 17.24
N GLU A 170 9.39 -14.37 18.14
CA GLU A 170 8.72 -14.54 19.43
C GLU A 170 7.20 -14.34 19.27
N ASN A 171 6.42 -15.15 20.01
CA ASN A 171 4.96 -15.03 19.98
C ASN A 171 4.52 -13.62 20.39
N MET A 172 3.99 -12.86 19.43
CA MET A 172 3.63 -11.45 19.58
C MET A 172 2.58 -11.18 20.67
N TYR A 173 1.84 -12.19 21.10
CA TYR A 173 0.82 -12.07 22.16
C TYR A 173 1.39 -12.21 23.58
N GLN A 174 2.67 -12.57 23.72
CA GLN A 174 3.30 -12.65 25.03
C GLN A 174 3.60 -11.25 25.59
N PRO A 175 3.53 -11.09 26.94
CA PRO A 175 3.90 -9.84 27.58
C PRO A 175 5.34 -9.44 27.23
N ASN A 176 5.56 -8.16 27.01
CA ASN A 176 6.89 -7.53 26.74
C ASN A 176 7.55 -7.85 25.40
N VAL A 177 6.96 -8.68 24.53
CA VAL A 177 7.50 -8.91 23.16
C VAL A 177 7.38 -7.66 22.29
N ILE A 178 6.34 -6.86 22.51
CA ILE A 178 6.16 -5.55 21.88
C ILE A 178 6.27 -4.46 22.95
N PRO A 179 7.47 -3.93 23.22
CA PRO A 179 7.70 -2.97 24.32
C PRO A 179 7.06 -1.61 24.05
N ASN A 180 6.97 -1.20 22.79
CA ASN A 180 6.33 0.05 22.39
C ASN A 180 5.38 -0.17 21.20
N LYS A 181 4.08 -0.07 21.46
CA LYS A 181 3.04 -0.29 20.45
C LYS A 181 2.73 0.94 19.58
N GLN A 182 3.29 2.08 19.89
CA GLN A 182 2.96 3.33 19.19
C GLN A 182 4.11 3.92 18.38
N HIS A 183 5.29 3.33 18.47
CA HIS A 183 6.50 3.86 17.86
C HIS A 183 7.38 2.73 17.33
N GLY A 184 7.92 2.88 16.14
CA GLY A 184 8.78 1.91 15.48
C GLY A 184 8.34 1.56 14.07
N VAL A 185 8.97 0.56 13.49
CA VAL A 185 8.70 0.10 12.12
C VAL A 185 8.27 -1.36 12.12
N ILE A 186 7.08 -1.66 11.61
CA ILE A 186 6.60 -3.03 11.38
C ILE A 186 7.03 -3.45 9.97
N ILE A 187 7.84 -4.48 9.85
CA ILE A 187 8.41 -4.95 8.60
C ILE A 187 7.66 -6.20 8.14
N MET A 188 7.10 -6.13 6.94
CA MET A 188 6.39 -7.22 6.26
C MET A 188 7.18 -7.64 5.02
N GLY A 189 7.37 -8.93 4.84
CA GLY A 189 8.15 -9.48 3.73
C GLY A 189 7.34 -9.84 2.50
N ASN A 190 8.05 -10.27 1.46
CA ASN A 190 7.52 -10.82 0.21
C ASN A 190 6.69 -12.08 0.45
N GLU A 191 5.67 -12.31 -0.39
CA GLU A 191 4.74 -13.43 -0.26
C GLU A 191 5.40 -14.81 -0.40
N GLY A 192 6.46 -14.90 -1.21
CA GLY A 192 7.16 -16.16 -1.46
C GLY A 192 8.46 -16.32 -0.67
N ASN A 193 9.22 -15.23 -0.56
CA ASN A 193 10.59 -15.27 0.00
C ASN A 193 10.68 -14.73 1.44
N GLY A 194 9.60 -14.13 1.96
CA GLY A 194 9.62 -13.46 3.26
C GLY A 194 10.45 -12.17 3.24
N ILE A 195 11.02 -11.82 4.38
CA ILE A 195 11.89 -10.66 4.56
C ILE A 195 13.29 -11.00 4.02
N SER A 196 13.88 -10.12 3.21
CA SER A 196 15.22 -10.29 2.64
C SER A 196 16.29 -10.38 3.74
N GLN A 197 17.41 -11.05 3.43
CA GLN A 197 18.49 -11.24 4.40
C GLN A 197 19.03 -9.91 4.92
N GLU A 198 19.22 -8.91 4.05
CA GLU A 198 19.74 -7.60 4.42
C GLU A 198 18.81 -6.88 5.42
N VAL A 199 17.50 -6.92 5.18
CA VAL A 199 16.50 -6.32 6.09
C VAL A 199 16.37 -7.13 7.37
N ARG A 200 16.45 -8.47 7.29
CA ARG A 200 16.36 -9.37 8.44
C ARG A 200 17.44 -9.13 9.49
N GLU A 201 18.68 -8.82 9.08
CA GLU A 201 19.80 -8.51 9.99
C GLU A 201 19.62 -7.20 10.76
N LEU A 202 18.72 -6.33 10.29
CA LEU A 202 18.39 -5.08 10.95
C LEU A 202 17.30 -5.23 12.03
N ILE A 203 16.49 -6.30 11.98
CA ILE A 203 15.37 -6.53 12.89
C ILE A 203 15.87 -6.58 14.33
N THR A 204 15.24 -5.80 15.21
CA THR A 204 15.52 -5.77 16.64
C THR A 204 14.52 -6.60 17.45
N HIS A 205 13.32 -6.78 16.94
CA HIS A 205 12.23 -7.51 17.59
C HIS A 205 11.55 -8.46 16.57
N PRO A 206 12.00 -9.71 16.49
CA PRO A 206 11.39 -10.71 15.62
C PRO A 206 10.04 -11.15 16.19
N LEU A 207 8.97 -11.00 15.41
CA LEU A 207 7.59 -11.32 15.83
C LEU A 207 7.06 -12.56 15.10
N LEU A 208 6.40 -13.44 15.82
CA LEU A 208 5.65 -14.57 15.30
C LEU A 208 4.15 -14.39 15.56
N ILE A 209 3.35 -14.55 14.50
CA ILE A 209 1.91 -14.79 14.63
C ILE A 209 1.74 -16.31 14.84
N PRO A 210 1.41 -16.79 16.04
CA PRO A 210 1.35 -18.23 16.29
C PRO A 210 0.17 -18.88 15.56
N SER A 211 0.39 -20.06 15.00
CA SER A 211 -0.68 -20.92 14.50
C SER A 211 -1.41 -21.64 15.65
N TYR A 212 -2.62 -22.11 15.39
CA TYR A 212 -3.41 -22.88 16.34
C TYR A 212 -4.03 -24.11 15.68
N PRO A 213 -4.04 -25.30 16.36
CA PRO A 213 -3.33 -25.59 17.62
C PRO A 213 -1.81 -25.54 17.47
N VAL A 214 -1.12 -25.20 18.56
CA VAL A 214 0.35 -25.17 18.58
C VAL A 214 0.91 -26.55 18.23
N ASN A 215 1.99 -26.62 17.41
CA ASN A 215 2.65 -27.85 16.95
C ASN A 215 1.76 -28.76 16.08
N THR A 216 0.71 -28.24 15.48
CA THR A 216 -0.09 -28.96 14.50
C THR A 216 0.31 -28.51 13.08
N PRO A 217 0.45 -29.42 12.11
CA PRO A 217 0.69 -29.01 10.72
C PRO A 217 -0.38 -28.06 10.21
N THR A 218 0.06 -26.94 9.62
CA THR A 218 -0.81 -25.89 9.05
C THR A 218 -0.20 -25.40 7.74
N SER A 219 -0.79 -24.39 7.10
CA SER A 219 -0.16 -23.69 5.98
C SER A 219 1.18 -23.07 6.40
N GLU A 220 2.13 -23.04 5.46
CA GLU A 220 3.50 -22.54 5.73
C GLU A 220 3.54 -21.07 6.16
N SER A 221 2.61 -20.25 5.64
CA SER A 221 2.52 -18.84 5.97
C SER A 221 1.09 -18.31 5.83
N LEU A 222 0.84 -17.13 6.39
CA LEU A 222 -0.36 -16.34 6.15
C LEU A 222 -0.16 -15.43 4.93
N ASN A 223 -1.25 -15.09 4.25
CA ASN A 223 -1.24 -13.99 3.28
C ASN A 223 -0.71 -12.71 3.95
N VAL A 224 0.19 -11.97 3.27
CA VAL A 224 0.88 -10.81 3.84
C VAL A 224 -0.09 -9.69 4.25
N GLY A 225 -1.16 -9.45 3.50
CA GLY A 225 -2.19 -8.47 3.87
C GLY A 225 -2.94 -8.87 5.13
N ILE A 226 -3.26 -10.16 5.30
CA ILE A 226 -3.88 -10.71 6.52
C ILE A 226 -2.92 -10.62 7.70
N ALA A 227 -1.66 -11.02 7.52
CA ALA A 227 -0.63 -10.91 8.56
C ALA A 227 -0.46 -9.46 9.03
N THR A 228 -0.41 -8.50 8.09
CA THR A 228 -0.35 -7.06 8.40
C THR A 228 -1.54 -6.62 9.26
N ALA A 229 -2.77 -7.06 8.93
CA ALA A 229 -3.96 -6.71 9.69
C ALA A 229 -3.91 -7.24 11.13
N ILE A 230 -3.45 -8.49 11.31
CA ILE A 230 -3.31 -9.10 12.63
C ILE A 230 -2.27 -8.36 13.48
N VAL A 231 -1.11 -8.04 12.89
CA VAL A 231 -0.03 -7.32 13.60
C VAL A 231 -0.51 -5.92 13.98
N LEU A 232 -1.07 -5.15 13.05
CA LEU A 232 -1.57 -3.81 13.33
C LEU A 232 -2.69 -3.79 14.38
N ALA A 233 -3.58 -4.79 14.35
CA ALA A 233 -4.62 -4.94 15.37
C ALA A 233 -4.01 -5.14 16.78
N GLU A 234 -2.95 -5.94 16.90
CA GLU A 234 -2.25 -6.13 18.18
C GLU A 234 -1.52 -4.87 18.63
N PHE A 235 -0.86 -4.15 17.71
CA PHE A 235 -0.19 -2.88 18.02
C PHE A 235 -1.18 -1.79 18.48
N ARG A 236 -2.40 -1.78 17.95
CA ARG A 236 -3.45 -0.82 18.34
C ARG A 236 -4.34 -1.31 19.48
N ARG A 237 -4.19 -2.56 19.89
CA ARG A 237 -4.92 -3.10 21.06
C ARG A 237 -4.51 -2.34 22.32
N LYS A 238 -5.49 -1.67 22.94
CA LYS A 238 -5.27 -1.01 24.24
C LYS A 238 -4.96 -2.07 25.31
N ASN A 239 -3.90 -1.87 26.05
CA ASN A 239 -3.72 -2.60 27.29
C ASN A 239 -4.69 -1.98 28.31
N ASN A 240 -5.74 -2.72 28.67
CA ASN A 240 -6.60 -2.39 29.81
C ASN A 240 -5.87 -2.73 31.09
#